data_7c2aa8ba72ceb1af0ef7f044c70667e3
#
_entry.id   7c2aa8ba72ceb1af0ef7f044c70667e3
#
_cell.length_a   1.000
_cell.length_b   1.000
_cell.length_c   1.000
_cell.angle_alpha   90.00
_cell.angle_beta   90.00
_cell.angle_gamma   90.00
#
_symmetry.space_group_name_H-M   'P 1'
#
loop_
_entity.id
_entity.type
_entity.pdbx_description
1 polymer ?
#
loop_
_entity_poly.entity_id
_entity_poly.type
_entity_poly.pdbx_seq_one_letter_code
_entity_poly.pdbx_strand_id
1 'polypeptide(L)'
;MKFCLLKNTEGKYFSIEDYKKAVEGEQTDKDKKVVLLYATDAESQYSFIDAAKNKGYDVLLLDCQLDSHFVNLLETKMEDVRFARVDSDSIDNLILKEDKIKPQLSEADQEDLSVIFQAVLPKDNQYFVQADNLGENAAPILITQSEFMRRYREMSAMGGGMNFYGEMPAMYNITVNMENPLVARIMAAKTADVAPAQVIPDAASD
;
A
#
# COMPACT_ATOMS: atom_id res chain seq x y z
N MET A 1 12.98 27.49 -8.42
CA MET A 1 12.41 26.69 -7.31
C MET A 1 12.93 27.01 -5.92
N LYS A 2 13.76 28.04 -5.75
CA LYS A 2 14.36 28.41 -4.46
C LYS A 2 13.37 28.90 -3.37
N PHE A 3 12.09 29.02 -3.67
CA PHE A 3 11.09 29.60 -2.75
C PHE A 3 9.98 28.63 -2.31
N CYS A 4 10.07 27.34 -2.64
CA CYS A 4 9.12 26.36 -2.15
C CYS A 4 9.65 25.73 -0.87
N LEU A 5 8.88 25.85 0.21
CA LEU A 5 9.15 25.20 1.47
C LEU A 5 8.24 23.98 1.60
N LEU A 6 8.84 22.84 1.89
CA LEU A 6 8.16 21.61 2.24
C LEU A 6 8.03 21.55 3.76
N LYS A 7 6.84 21.18 4.24
CA LYS A 7 6.57 20.97 5.66
C LYS A 7 6.52 19.47 5.93
N ASN A 8 7.19 18.98 6.97
CA ASN A 8 7.03 17.61 7.40
C ASN A 8 5.94 17.46 8.46
N THR A 9 5.61 16.22 8.81
CA THR A 9 4.58 15.89 9.82
C THR A 9 4.96 16.31 11.25
N GLU A 10 6.19 16.74 11.48
CA GLU A 10 6.64 17.34 12.75
C GLU A 10 6.54 18.87 12.75
N GLY A 11 6.09 19.47 11.66
CA GLY A 11 5.93 20.92 11.53
C GLY A 11 7.21 21.66 11.17
N LYS A 12 8.29 20.97 10.80
CA LYS A 12 9.53 21.58 10.34
C LYS A 12 9.45 21.91 8.86
N TYR A 13 10.10 23.01 8.45
CA TYR A 13 10.11 23.48 7.07
C TYR A 13 11.49 23.34 6.45
N PHE A 14 11.54 22.90 5.20
CA PHE A 14 12.76 22.65 4.44
C PHE A 14 12.64 23.19 3.03
N SER A 15 13.77 23.60 2.45
CA SER A 15 13.86 23.63 0.99
C SER A 15 13.88 22.19 0.45
N ILE A 16 13.51 21.98 -0.81
CA ILE A 16 13.53 20.64 -1.39
C ILE A 16 14.93 19.99 -1.37
N GLU A 17 15.96 20.81 -1.59
CA GLU A 17 17.35 20.37 -1.59
C GLU A 17 17.81 19.96 -0.18
N ASP A 18 17.42 20.73 0.85
CA ASP A 18 17.76 20.41 2.24
C ASP A 18 17.00 19.18 2.74
N TYR A 19 15.72 19.06 2.37
CA TYR A 19 14.93 17.89 2.73
C TYR A 19 15.50 16.61 2.11
N LYS A 20 15.81 16.65 0.80
CA LYS A 20 16.45 15.53 0.11
C LYS A 20 17.72 15.09 0.83
N LYS A 21 18.63 16.01 1.17
CA LYS A 21 19.87 15.71 1.91
C LYS A 21 19.60 15.12 3.29
N ALA A 22 18.55 15.57 3.96
CA ALA A 22 18.21 15.10 5.30
C ALA A 22 17.74 13.64 5.30
N VAL A 23 17.06 13.20 4.23
CA VAL A 23 16.46 11.88 4.16
C VAL A 23 17.21 10.88 3.28
N GLU A 24 18.14 11.31 2.42
CA GLU A 24 18.83 10.46 1.44
C GLU A 24 19.53 9.25 2.05
N GLY A 25 20.05 9.36 3.27
CA GLY A 25 20.74 8.27 3.97
C GLY A 25 19.84 7.09 4.27
N GLU A 26 18.59 7.37 4.68
CA GLU A 26 17.63 6.34 5.09
C GLU A 26 16.58 6.03 4.02
N GLN A 27 16.24 7.00 3.16
CA GLN A 27 15.13 6.89 2.22
C GLN A 27 15.60 6.74 0.76
N THR A 28 16.74 6.13 0.54
CA THR A 28 17.20 5.76 -0.81
C THR A 28 16.82 4.31 -1.11
N ASP A 29 16.17 4.09 -2.25
CA ASP A 29 15.78 2.77 -2.73
C ASP A 29 16.94 2.03 -3.45
N LYS A 30 16.71 0.76 -3.83
CA LYS A 30 17.68 -0.07 -4.56
C LYS A 30 18.10 0.51 -5.91
N ASP A 31 17.25 1.33 -6.52
CA ASP A 31 17.49 2.00 -7.81
C ASP A 31 18.22 3.34 -7.63
N LYS A 32 18.71 3.62 -6.40
CA LYS A 32 19.41 4.84 -6.00
C LYS A 32 18.57 6.11 -6.14
N LYS A 33 17.25 5.99 -6.09
CA LYS A 33 16.35 7.13 -6.01
C LYS A 33 16.04 7.46 -4.56
N VAL A 34 16.07 8.75 -4.23
CA VAL A 34 15.61 9.23 -2.93
C VAL A 34 14.09 9.26 -2.93
N VAL A 35 13.48 8.49 -2.03
CA VAL A 35 12.03 8.40 -1.90
C VAL A 35 11.54 9.42 -0.88
N LEU A 36 10.85 10.45 -1.35
CA LEU A 36 10.22 11.44 -0.48
C LEU A 36 8.81 10.95 -0.12
N LEU A 37 8.69 10.43 1.10
CA LEU A 37 7.40 9.99 1.62
C LEU A 37 6.53 11.21 1.94
N TYR A 38 5.24 11.12 1.65
CA TYR A 38 4.31 12.18 1.99
C TYR A 38 2.94 11.65 2.43
N ALA A 39 2.26 12.43 3.25
CA ALA A 39 0.87 12.27 3.63
C ALA A 39 0.06 13.48 3.16
N THR A 40 -1.20 13.28 2.84
CA THR A 40 -2.15 14.35 2.49
C THR A 40 -3.09 14.69 3.65
N ASP A 41 -3.22 13.78 4.60
CA ASP A 41 -4.01 13.95 5.82
C ASP A 41 -3.32 13.19 6.96
N ALA A 42 -2.83 13.95 7.93
CA ALA A 42 -2.08 13.40 9.05
C ALA A 42 -2.94 12.55 10.00
N GLU A 43 -4.25 12.80 10.09
CA GLU A 43 -5.14 12.08 10.99
C GLU A 43 -5.57 10.73 10.38
N SER A 44 -6.09 10.75 9.17
CA SER A 44 -6.54 9.53 8.48
C SER A 44 -5.39 8.59 8.10
N GLN A 45 -4.18 9.13 7.89
CA GLN A 45 -2.99 8.37 7.52
C GLN A 45 -2.02 8.14 8.70
N TYR A 46 -2.48 8.37 9.93
CA TYR A 46 -1.64 8.29 11.13
C TYR A 46 -0.87 6.97 11.26
N SER A 47 -1.53 5.84 11.06
CA SER A 47 -0.91 4.52 11.21
C SER A 47 0.23 4.28 10.20
N PHE A 48 0.10 4.80 8.99
CA PHE A 48 1.14 4.72 7.96
C PHE A 48 2.31 5.67 8.26
N ILE A 49 2.00 6.87 8.76
CA ILE A 49 3.02 7.84 9.20
C ILE A 49 3.82 7.27 10.37
N ASP A 50 3.14 6.67 11.35
CA ASP A 50 3.78 6.04 12.51
C ASP A 50 4.67 4.87 12.08
N ALA A 51 4.20 4.00 11.19
CA ALA A 51 5.00 2.91 10.64
C ALA A 51 6.26 3.41 9.91
N ALA A 52 6.17 4.52 9.17
CA ALA A 52 7.32 5.15 8.52
C ALA A 52 8.31 5.68 9.55
N LYS A 53 7.83 6.40 10.57
CA LYS A 53 8.66 6.97 11.65
C LYS A 53 9.37 5.90 12.47
N ASN A 54 8.70 4.78 12.76
CA ASN A 54 9.30 3.65 13.48
C ASN A 54 10.46 3.00 12.71
N LYS A 55 10.53 3.22 11.39
CA LYS A 55 11.67 2.81 10.55
C LYS A 55 12.73 3.92 10.37
N GLY A 56 12.56 5.05 11.04
CA GLY A 56 13.47 6.19 10.94
C GLY A 56 13.25 7.06 9.70
N TYR A 57 12.11 6.91 9.01
CA TYR A 57 11.77 7.71 7.84
C TYR A 57 11.04 8.99 8.22
N ASP A 58 11.31 10.06 7.49
CA ASP A 58 10.57 11.32 7.61
C ASP A 58 9.46 11.40 6.56
N VAL A 59 8.37 12.08 6.89
CA VAL A 59 7.17 12.17 6.05
C VAL A 59 6.78 13.63 5.89
N LEU A 60 6.64 14.07 4.64
CA LEU A 60 6.11 15.39 4.30
C LEU A 60 4.59 15.44 4.49
N LEU A 61 4.08 16.62 4.78
CA LEU A 61 2.65 16.90 4.76
C LEU A 61 2.33 17.75 3.53
N LEU A 62 1.62 17.16 2.57
CA LEU A 62 1.18 17.77 1.32
C LEU A 62 -0.35 17.76 1.31
N ASP A 63 -0.96 18.74 1.99
CA ASP A 63 -2.40 18.82 2.26
C ASP A 63 -3.15 19.80 1.33
N CYS A 64 -2.47 20.34 0.32
CA CYS A 64 -3.03 21.25 -0.64
C CYS A 64 -3.48 20.52 -1.92
N GLN A 65 -4.60 20.96 -2.50
CA GLN A 65 -5.13 20.40 -3.76
C GLN A 65 -4.15 20.48 -4.93
N LEU A 66 -3.24 21.46 -4.94
CA LEU A 66 -2.24 21.63 -5.98
C LEU A 66 -1.01 20.73 -5.82
N ASP A 67 -0.86 20.07 -4.68
CA ASP A 67 0.35 19.30 -4.37
C ASP A 67 0.55 18.13 -5.31
N SER A 68 -0.50 17.47 -5.80
CA SER A 68 -0.40 16.41 -6.81
C SER A 68 0.27 16.90 -8.11
N HIS A 69 -0.07 18.10 -8.57
CA HIS A 69 0.58 18.70 -9.74
C HIS A 69 2.01 19.11 -9.45
N PHE A 70 2.25 19.62 -8.24
CA PHE A 70 3.58 20.02 -7.78
C PHE A 70 4.51 18.81 -7.69
N VAL A 71 4.05 17.70 -7.11
CA VAL A 71 4.79 16.43 -7.04
C VAL A 71 5.17 15.95 -8.44
N ASN A 72 4.22 15.90 -9.38
CA ASN A 72 4.48 15.49 -10.76
C ASN A 72 5.53 16.40 -11.44
N LEU A 73 5.46 17.71 -11.20
CA LEU A 73 6.45 18.66 -11.73
C LEU A 73 7.84 18.42 -11.14
N LEU A 74 7.93 18.12 -9.84
CA LEU A 74 9.19 17.83 -9.18
C LEU A 74 9.82 16.53 -9.68
N GLU A 75 9.06 15.46 -9.81
CA GLU A 75 9.52 14.18 -10.34
C GLU A 75 10.02 14.30 -11.80
N THR A 76 9.39 15.16 -12.61
CA THR A 76 9.86 15.43 -13.97
C THR A 76 11.20 16.19 -14.00
N LYS A 77 11.47 17.01 -12.99
CA LYS A 77 12.69 17.85 -12.94
C LYS A 77 13.84 17.24 -12.16
N MET A 78 13.55 16.29 -11.29
CA MET A 78 14.51 15.63 -10.40
C MET A 78 14.47 14.12 -10.68
N GLU A 79 15.29 13.65 -11.59
CA GLU A 79 15.30 12.25 -12.06
C GLU A 79 15.70 11.25 -10.95
N ASP A 80 16.41 11.74 -9.95
CA ASP A 80 16.91 10.96 -8.81
C ASP A 80 15.98 11.00 -7.58
N VAL A 81 14.78 11.58 -7.71
CA VAL A 81 13.78 11.68 -6.65
C VAL A 81 12.48 11.01 -7.09
N ARG A 82 11.84 10.34 -6.16
CA ARG A 82 10.49 9.79 -6.31
C ARG A 82 9.64 10.18 -5.11
N PHE A 83 8.41 10.58 -5.35
CA PHE A 83 7.44 10.82 -4.29
C PHE A 83 6.54 9.59 -4.13
N ALA A 84 6.30 9.20 -2.88
CA ALA A 84 5.39 8.10 -2.57
C ALA A 84 4.49 8.48 -1.39
N ARG A 85 3.17 8.34 -1.56
CA ARG A 85 2.24 8.56 -0.46
C ARG A 85 2.32 7.37 0.51
N VAL A 86 2.33 7.66 1.81
CA VAL A 86 2.58 6.65 2.85
C VAL A 86 1.60 5.48 2.84
N ASP A 87 0.39 5.66 2.30
CA ASP A 87 -0.67 4.64 2.22
C ASP A 87 -0.81 3.99 0.84
N SER A 88 0.13 4.24 -0.08
CA SER A 88 0.08 3.66 -1.42
C SER A 88 0.58 2.22 -1.49
N ASP A 89 1.39 1.80 -0.54
CA ASP A 89 1.87 0.41 -0.38
C ASP A 89 2.37 0.19 1.06
N SER A 90 2.83 -1.02 1.37
CA SER A 90 3.55 -1.27 2.61
C SER A 90 4.84 -0.44 2.65
N ILE A 91 5.24 0.01 3.85
CA ILE A 91 6.41 0.88 4.01
C ILE A 91 7.69 0.25 3.45
N ASP A 92 7.81 -1.07 3.49
CA ASP A 92 8.96 -1.80 2.94
C ASP A 92 8.95 -1.85 1.42
N ASN A 93 7.78 -1.76 0.79
CA ASN A 93 7.64 -1.68 -0.66
C ASN A 93 7.79 -0.24 -1.15
N LEU A 94 7.43 0.74 -0.32
CA LEU A 94 7.62 2.16 -0.64
C LEU A 94 9.10 2.52 -0.76
N ILE A 95 9.96 1.97 0.12
CA ILE A 95 11.41 2.16 0.05
C ILE A 95 12.06 0.78 -0.03
N LEU A 96 12.08 0.23 -1.22
CA LEU A 96 12.62 -1.10 -1.46
C LEU A 96 14.15 -1.03 -1.48
N LYS A 97 14.79 -1.41 -0.37
CA LYS A 97 16.27 -1.43 -0.24
C LYS A 97 16.90 -2.64 -0.90
N GLU A 98 16.21 -3.78 -0.89
CA GLU A 98 16.65 -5.05 -1.48
C GLU A 98 15.49 -5.75 -2.18
N ASP A 99 15.78 -6.69 -3.07
CA ASP A 99 14.73 -7.49 -3.68
C ASP A 99 14.12 -8.44 -2.63
N LYS A 100 12.85 -8.23 -2.31
CA LYS A 100 12.13 -9.09 -1.38
C LYS A 100 11.80 -10.43 -2.02
N ILE A 101 12.06 -11.50 -1.28
CA ILE A 101 11.52 -12.82 -1.60
C ILE A 101 10.05 -12.81 -1.18
N LYS A 102 9.15 -12.71 -2.14
CA LYS A 102 7.71 -12.83 -1.87
C LYS A 102 7.39 -14.23 -1.33
N PRO A 103 6.42 -14.35 -0.41
CA PRO A 103 5.98 -15.66 0.03
C PRO A 103 5.53 -16.49 -1.17
N GLN A 104 6.11 -17.69 -1.32
CA GLN A 104 5.68 -18.63 -2.33
C GLN A 104 4.43 -19.34 -1.80
N LEU A 105 3.28 -18.72 -2.01
CA LEU A 105 2.00 -19.40 -1.83
C LEU A 105 1.72 -20.27 -3.05
N SER A 106 1.15 -21.44 -2.82
CA SER A 106 0.58 -22.21 -3.91
C SER A 106 -0.55 -21.42 -4.60
N GLU A 107 -0.79 -21.67 -5.88
CA GLU A 107 -1.91 -21.05 -6.59
C GLU A 107 -3.24 -21.28 -5.86
N ALA A 108 -3.43 -22.46 -5.27
CA ALA A 108 -4.59 -22.80 -4.48
C ALA A 108 -4.73 -21.94 -3.22
N ASP A 109 -3.64 -21.67 -2.48
CA ASP A 109 -3.69 -20.83 -1.29
C ASP A 109 -3.96 -19.35 -1.64
N GLN A 110 -3.46 -18.86 -2.78
CA GLN A 110 -3.75 -17.52 -3.27
C GLN A 110 -5.23 -17.37 -3.67
N GLU A 111 -5.76 -18.35 -4.38
CA GLU A 111 -7.17 -18.38 -4.77
C GLU A 111 -8.08 -18.45 -3.54
N ASP A 112 -7.71 -19.26 -2.57
CA ASP A 112 -8.41 -19.42 -1.30
C ASP A 112 -8.45 -18.13 -0.49
N LEU A 113 -7.32 -17.43 -0.35
CA LEU A 113 -7.27 -16.12 0.27
C LEU A 113 -8.19 -15.13 -0.44
N SER A 114 -8.12 -15.09 -1.76
CA SER A 114 -8.94 -14.20 -2.57
C SER A 114 -10.43 -14.46 -2.34
N VAL A 115 -10.87 -15.72 -2.32
CA VAL A 115 -12.27 -16.11 -2.09
C VAL A 115 -12.74 -15.72 -0.68
N ILE A 116 -11.93 -16.01 0.36
CA ILE A 116 -12.27 -15.68 1.75
C ILE A 116 -12.50 -14.17 1.90
N PHE A 117 -11.58 -13.35 1.38
CA PHE A 117 -11.68 -11.90 1.53
C PHE A 117 -12.75 -11.30 0.64
N GLN A 118 -12.90 -11.74 -0.60
CA GLN A 118 -13.94 -11.24 -1.50
C GLN A 118 -15.37 -11.51 -0.98
N ALA A 119 -15.56 -12.55 -0.20
CA ALA A 119 -16.87 -12.88 0.38
C ALA A 119 -17.35 -11.84 1.42
N VAL A 120 -16.43 -11.13 2.07
CA VAL A 120 -16.72 -10.17 3.14
C VAL A 120 -16.55 -8.70 2.72
N LEU A 121 -15.94 -8.45 1.56
CA LEU A 121 -15.68 -7.09 1.07
C LEU A 121 -16.91 -6.46 0.43
N PRO A 122 -17.09 -5.14 0.55
CA PRO A 122 -18.13 -4.40 -0.16
C PRO A 122 -18.01 -4.57 -1.68
N LYS A 123 -19.15 -4.59 -2.38
CA LYS A 123 -19.18 -4.83 -3.84
C LYS A 123 -19.10 -3.56 -4.68
N ASP A 124 -19.06 -2.42 -4.04
CA ASP A 124 -19.03 -1.07 -4.64
C ASP A 124 -17.64 -0.64 -5.12
N ASN A 125 -16.58 -1.34 -4.70
CA ASN A 125 -15.20 -1.06 -5.05
C ASN A 125 -14.51 -2.32 -5.62
N GLN A 126 -13.34 -2.12 -6.23
CA GLN A 126 -12.48 -3.20 -6.69
C GLN A 126 -11.38 -3.45 -5.67
N TYR A 127 -11.23 -4.72 -5.29
CA TYR A 127 -10.22 -5.14 -4.31
C TYR A 127 -9.31 -6.20 -4.92
N PHE A 128 -8.01 -5.97 -4.82
CA PHE A 128 -6.98 -6.95 -5.19
C PHE A 128 -6.38 -7.51 -3.91
N VAL A 129 -6.59 -8.81 -3.69
CA VAL A 129 -6.05 -9.51 -2.52
C VAL A 129 -4.71 -10.12 -2.90
N GLN A 130 -3.69 -9.83 -2.12
CA GLN A 130 -2.34 -10.39 -2.27
C GLN A 130 -1.77 -10.78 -0.92
N ALA A 131 -0.85 -11.74 -0.91
CA ALA A 131 -0.11 -12.12 0.28
C ALA A 131 1.29 -11.50 0.28
N ASP A 132 1.76 -11.09 1.45
CA ASP A 132 3.14 -10.64 1.65
C ASP A 132 3.58 -10.94 3.08
N ASN A 133 4.90 -10.88 3.33
CA ASN A 133 5.52 -10.98 4.63
C ASN A 133 5.80 -9.57 5.16
N LEU A 134 5.00 -9.12 6.12
CA LEU A 134 5.13 -7.78 6.71
C LEU A 134 5.78 -7.79 8.10
N GLY A 135 6.13 -8.97 8.62
CA GLY A 135 6.62 -9.20 9.97
C GLY A 135 5.53 -9.65 10.95
N GLU A 136 5.91 -10.47 11.94
CA GLU A 136 4.98 -11.08 12.91
C GLU A 136 4.17 -10.04 13.70
N ASN A 137 4.77 -8.89 14.01
CA ASN A 137 4.17 -7.81 14.80
C ASN A 137 3.41 -6.79 13.95
N ALA A 138 3.47 -6.88 12.62
CA ALA A 138 2.72 -6.01 11.74
C ALA A 138 1.23 -6.40 11.68
N ALA A 139 0.39 -5.48 11.25
CA ALA A 139 -1.05 -5.74 11.11
C ALA A 139 -1.32 -6.99 10.26
N PRO A 140 -2.37 -7.78 10.57
CA PRO A 140 -2.73 -8.97 9.79
C PRO A 140 -3.15 -8.62 8.36
N ILE A 141 -3.70 -7.45 8.16
CA ILE A 141 -4.19 -6.94 6.87
C ILE A 141 -3.75 -5.49 6.71
N LEU A 142 -3.22 -5.15 5.55
CA LEU A 142 -2.90 -3.80 5.14
C LEU A 142 -3.73 -3.44 3.92
N ILE A 143 -4.50 -2.36 4.00
CA ILE A 143 -5.30 -1.85 2.88
C ILE A 143 -4.60 -0.62 2.33
N THR A 144 -4.24 -0.66 1.05
CA THR A 144 -3.53 0.43 0.37
C THR A 144 -4.24 0.81 -0.92
N GLN A 145 -3.97 2.02 -1.39
CA GLN A 145 -4.51 2.51 -2.65
C GLN A 145 -3.38 2.87 -3.60
N SER A 146 -3.34 2.22 -4.78
CA SER A 146 -2.32 2.49 -5.79
C SER A 146 -2.16 3.99 -6.07
N GLU A 147 -0.94 4.50 -5.96
CA GLU A 147 -0.57 5.89 -6.21
C GLU A 147 -1.00 6.34 -7.61
N PHE A 148 -0.74 5.50 -8.63
CA PHE A 148 -1.10 5.79 -10.01
C PHE A 148 -2.61 5.98 -10.19
N MET A 149 -3.42 5.04 -9.69
CA MET A 149 -4.88 5.11 -9.84
C MET A 149 -5.49 6.29 -9.09
N ARG A 150 -4.92 6.61 -7.93
CA ARG A 150 -5.34 7.76 -7.14
C ARG A 150 -5.04 9.07 -7.87
N ARG A 151 -3.79 9.27 -8.32
CA ARG A 151 -3.40 10.49 -9.07
C ARG A 151 -4.23 10.64 -10.35
N TYR A 152 -4.48 9.54 -11.06
CA TYR A 152 -5.32 9.55 -12.24
C TYR A 152 -6.73 10.04 -11.93
N ARG A 153 -7.34 9.56 -10.86
CA ARG A 153 -8.67 9.98 -10.41
C ARG A 153 -8.71 11.47 -10.02
N GLU A 154 -7.74 11.92 -9.24
CA GLU A 154 -7.63 13.33 -8.83
C GLU A 154 -7.48 14.25 -10.04
N MET A 155 -6.63 13.90 -10.99
CA MET A 155 -6.46 14.66 -12.22
C MET A 155 -7.74 14.68 -13.09
N SER A 156 -8.44 13.57 -13.17
CA SER A 156 -9.72 13.48 -13.90
C SER A 156 -10.82 14.34 -13.27
N ALA A 157 -10.87 14.39 -11.94
CA ALA A 157 -11.83 15.22 -11.20
C ALA A 157 -11.56 16.73 -11.35
N MET A 158 -10.30 17.14 -11.45
CA MET A 158 -9.89 18.54 -11.60
C MET A 158 -9.99 19.06 -13.03
N GLY A 159 -9.87 18.17 -14.04
CA GLY A 159 -9.75 18.56 -15.44
C GLY A 159 -11.04 19.01 -16.11
N GLY A 160 -12.22 18.98 -15.45
CA GLY A 160 -13.50 19.40 -16.05
C GLY A 160 -13.86 18.70 -17.37
N GLY A 161 -13.08 17.70 -17.78
CA GLY A 161 -13.28 16.94 -19.00
C GLY A 161 -14.44 15.97 -18.83
N MET A 162 -15.30 15.88 -19.84
CA MET A 162 -16.37 14.90 -19.94
C MET A 162 -15.92 13.56 -19.39
N ASN A 163 -16.55 13.12 -18.29
CA ASN A 163 -16.41 11.75 -17.76
C ASN A 163 -16.97 10.76 -18.80
N PHE A 164 -16.21 10.51 -19.86
CA PHE A 164 -16.58 9.55 -20.90
C PHE A 164 -16.72 8.12 -20.40
N TYR A 165 -16.16 7.82 -19.23
CA TYR A 165 -16.16 6.48 -18.61
C TYR A 165 -16.92 6.38 -17.28
N GLY A 166 -17.67 7.43 -16.86
CA GLY A 166 -18.35 7.44 -15.59
C GLY A 166 -17.37 7.56 -14.39
N GLU A 167 -17.91 7.51 -13.16
CA GLU A 167 -17.07 7.41 -11.97
C GLU A 167 -16.39 6.03 -11.92
N MET A 168 -15.07 6.01 -12.08
CA MET A 168 -14.31 4.77 -11.93
C MET A 168 -14.36 4.35 -10.45
N PRO A 169 -14.70 3.07 -10.17
CA PRO A 169 -14.70 2.56 -8.80
C PRO A 169 -13.30 2.70 -8.19
N ALA A 170 -13.25 2.94 -6.88
CA ALA A 170 -11.98 2.97 -6.19
C ALA A 170 -11.36 1.57 -6.20
N MET A 171 -10.05 1.51 -6.45
CA MET A 171 -9.27 0.27 -6.46
C MET A 171 -8.39 0.24 -5.22
N TYR A 172 -8.49 -0.83 -4.45
CA TYR A 172 -7.71 -1.05 -3.25
C TYR A 172 -6.92 -2.35 -3.34
N ASN A 173 -5.71 -2.33 -2.81
CA ASN A 173 -4.92 -3.52 -2.58
C ASN A 173 -5.09 -3.96 -1.13
N ILE A 174 -5.42 -5.23 -0.94
CA ILE A 174 -5.50 -5.87 0.38
C ILE A 174 -4.29 -6.79 0.49
N THR A 175 -3.30 -6.39 1.27
CA THR A 175 -2.13 -7.21 1.55
C THR A 175 -2.38 -7.99 2.83
N VAL A 176 -2.41 -9.31 2.73
CA VAL A 176 -2.57 -10.24 3.84
C VAL A 176 -1.18 -10.62 4.34
N ASN A 177 -0.92 -10.35 5.62
CA ASN A 177 0.37 -10.64 6.25
C ASN A 177 0.46 -12.11 6.66
N MET A 178 1.22 -12.90 5.91
CA MET A 178 1.35 -14.35 6.14
C MET A 178 2.12 -14.70 7.41
N GLU A 179 2.91 -13.77 7.96
CA GLU A 179 3.64 -13.99 9.22
C GLU A 179 2.79 -13.66 10.46
N ASN A 180 1.61 -13.05 10.27
CA ASN A 180 0.76 -12.72 11.41
C ASN A 180 0.05 -13.97 11.97
N PRO A 181 0.12 -14.25 13.30
CA PRO A 181 -0.49 -15.44 13.91
C PRO A 181 -1.99 -15.58 13.69
N LEU A 182 -2.73 -14.46 13.53
CA LEU A 182 -4.17 -14.50 13.24
C LEU A 182 -4.42 -15.06 11.84
N VAL A 183 -3.65 -14.63 10.85
CA VAL A 183 -3.77 -15.12 9.45
C VAL A 183 -3.42 -16.61 9.39
N ALA A 184 -2.35 -17.04 10.07
CA ALA A 184 -1.98 -18.44 10.16
C ALA A 184 -3.13 -19.31 10.74
N ARG A 185 -3.83 -18.81 11.76
CA ARG A 185 -4.99 -19.49 12.35
C ARG A 185 -6.18 -19.56 11.39
N ILE A 186 -6.45 -18.51 10.63
CA ILE A 186 -7.54 -18.49 9.62
C ILE A 186 -7.26 -19.53 8.55
N MET A 187 -6.04 -19.58 8.03
CA MET A 187 -5.64 -20.56 7.03
C MET A 187 -5.70 -21.99 7.55
N ALA A 188 -5.27 -22.24 8.80
CA ALA A 188 -5.35 -23.55 9.43
C ALA A 188 -6.81 -24.00 9.68
N ALA A 189 -7.72 -23.09 10.05
CA ALA A 189 -9.13 -23.40 10.27
C ALA A 189 -9.82 -23.86 8.97
N LYS A 190 -9.47 -23.26 7.83
CA LYS A 190 -10.00 -23.69 6.51
C LYS A 190 -9.58 -25.12 6.16
N THR A 191 -8.32 -25.48 6.41
CA THR A 191 -7.82 -26.85 6.13
C THR A 191 -8.53 -27.90 6.99
N ALA A 192 -9.05 -27.52 8.16
CA ALA A 192 -9.79 -28.42 9.03
C ALA A 192 -11.25 -28.65 8.57
N ASP A 193 -11.88 -27.64 7.94
CA ASP A 193 -13.27 -27.76 7.43
C ASP A 193 -13.36 -28.54 6.09
N VAL A 194 -12.25 -28.76 5.41
CA VAL A 194 -12.14 -29.58 4.18
C VAL A 194 -11.69 -31.01 4.50
N ALA A 195 -11.91 -31.52 5.72
CA ALA A 195 -11.78 -32.94 5.97
C ALA A 195 -12.79 -33.70 5.07
N PRO A 196 -12.35 -34.68 4.26
CA PRO A 196 -13.24 -35.37 3.32
C PRO A 196 -14.41 -35.97 4.08
N ALA A 197 -15.61 -35.65 3.64
CA ALA A 197 -16.80 -36.36 4.09
C ALA A 197 -16.52 -37.86 3.99
N GLN A 198 -16.57 -38.56 5.12
CA GLN A 198 -16.41 -39.99 5.15
C GLN A 198 -17.46 -40.60 4.21
N VAL A 199 -16.99 -41.17 3.13
CA VAL A 199 -17.83 -42.03 2.28
C VAL A 199 -18.28 -43.18 3.16
N ILE A 200 -19.51 -43.10 3.61
CA ILE A 200 -20.18 -44.25 4.28
C ILE A 200 -20.23 -45.35 3.23
N PRO A 201 -19.58 -46.47 3.41
CA PRO A 201 -19.76 -47.58 2.47
C PRO A 201 -21.22 -48.07 2.54
N ASP A 202 -21.90 -48.08 1.40
CA ASP A 202 -23.20 -48.64 1.24
C ASP A 202 -23.18 -50.07 1.83
N ALA A 203 -24.00 -50.28 2.85
CA ALA A 203 -24.25 -51.58 3.37
C ALA A 203 -24.90 -52.40 2.26
N ALA A 204 -24.17 -53.39 1.79
CA ALA A 204 -24.65 -54.36 0.82
C ALA A 204 -25.96 -54.98 1.30
N SER A 205 -26.91 -54.96 0.40
CA SER A 205 -28.16 -55.74 0.46
C SER A 205 -27.85 -57.22 0.52
N ASP A 206 -28.44 -57.89 1.48
CA ASP A 206 -28.88 -59.29 1.37
C ASP A 206 -30.39 -59.35 1.21
#